data_51e93d904ff427e098d990225570bf92
#
_entry.id   51e93d904ff427e098d990225570bf92
#
_cell.length_a   1.000
_cell.length_b   1.000
_cell.length_c   1.000
_cell.angle_alpha   90.00
_cell.angle_beta   90.00
_cell.angle_gamma   90.00
#
_symmetry.space_group_name_H-M   'P 1'
#
loop_
_entity.id
_entity.type
_entity.pdbx_description
1 polymer ?
#
loop_
_entity_poly.entity_id
_entity_poly.type
_entity_poly.pdbx_seq_one_letter_code
_entity_poly.pdbx_strand_id
1 'polypeptide(L)'
;MVGRIRNDVLTSGQLGTATGVSADTIRHYEKLGLLPKPLRTEGGYRLFPANSVVRVRTIRCALKAGFSLVELAGILGERDSGGAPCRRVAAMASEKVAGLERQITELIGLRDWLSATVEGWRACLDRTPPGQPARLLEGLAKQAIRAEEFNSKGPKHEDILSNACSVPDLGRLRAKRRGLPDARSASRRG
;
A
#
# COMPACT_ATOMS: atom_id res chain seq x y z
N MET A 1 2.04 28.51 47.29
CA MET A 1 1.16 28.11 46.18
C MET A 1 1.96 27.39 45.12
N VAL A 2 2.28 26.12 45.33
CA VAL A 2 3.01 25.26 44.41
C VAL A 2 2.29 23.92 44.36
N GLY A 3 1.35 23.77 43.43
CA GLY A 3 0.54 22.55 43.46
C GLY A 3 -0.41 22.36 42.28
N ARG A 4 0.00 22.69 41.03
CA ARG A 4 -0.85 22.39 39.83
C ARG A 4 -0.10 22.07 38.53
N ILE A 5 1.12 21.58 38.59
CA ILE A 5 1.91 21.24 37.37
C ILE A 5 2.01 19.72 37.17
N ARG A 6 1.23 18.87 37.84
CA ARG A 6 1.41 17.41 37.76
C ARG A 6 0.60 16.68 36.69
N ASN A 7 -0.29 17.34 35.95
CA ASN A 7 -1.12 16.67 34.91
C ASN A 7 -0.74 17.00 33.47
N ASP A 8 0.24 17.87 33.23
CA ASP A 8 0.54 18.36 31.88
C ASP A 8 1.73 17.70 31.20
N VAL A 9 2.41 16.78 31.84
CA VAL A 9 3.60 16.11 31.31
C VAL A 9 3.56 14.60 31.56
N LEU A 10 4.08 13.84 30.58
CA LEU A 10 4.11 12.38 30.58
C LEU A 10 5.54 11.88 30.37
N THR A 11 5.95 10.86 31.13
CA THR A 11 7.17 10.13 30.83
C THR A 11 7.04 9.35 29.52
N SER A 12 8.17 8.89 28.93
CA SER A 12 8.15 8.05 27.72
C SER A 12 7.29 6.80 27.90
N GLY A 13 7.32 6.16 29.07
CA GLY A 13 6.49 5.00 29.40
C GLY A 13 5.00 5.33 29.42
N GLN A 14 4.62 6.39 30.15
CA GLN A 14 3.23 6.85 30.24
C GLN A 14 2.66 7.27 28.87
N LEU A 15 3.46 8.01 28.08
CA LEU A 15 3.07 8.39 26.71
C LEU A 15 2.91 7.16 25.81
N GLY A 16 3.81 6.19 25.95
CA GLY A 16 3.73 4.91 25.24
C GLY A 16 2.45 4.15 25.59
N THR A 17 2.15 3.98 26.87
CA THR A 17 0.92 3.34 27.35
C THR A 17 -0.34 4.05 26.84
N ALA A 18 -0.39 5.40 26.94
CA ALA A 18 -1.53 6.20 26.49
C ALA A 18 -1.78 6.15 24.96
N THR A 19 -0.76 5.76 24.19
CA THR A 19 -0.81 5.72 22.72
C THR A 19 -0.70 4.32 22.14
N GLY A 20 -0.48 3.29 22.98
CA GLY A 20 -0.35 1.91 22.56
C GLY A 20 0.93 1.64 21.77
N VAL A 21 2.05 2.27 22.14
CA VAL A 21 3.39 2.02 21.59
C VAL A 21 4.40 1.83 22.71
N SER A 22 5.57 1.24 22.41
CA SER A 22 6.62 1.07 23.42
C SER A 22 7.30 2.40 23.76
N ALA A 23 7.90 2.47 24.97
CA ALA A 23 8.73 3.60 25.35
C ALA A 23 9.91 3.81 24.38
N ASP A 24 10.43 2.74 23.79
CA ASP A 24 11.50 2.82 22.78
C ASP A 24 11.01 3.43 21.48
N THR A 25 9.78 3.15 21.07
CA THR A 25 9.15 3.83 19.92
C THR A 25 9.03 5.34 20.18
N ILE A 26 8.64 5.75 21.39
CA ILE A 26 8.58 7.17 21.77
C ILE A 26 9.97 7.82 21.68
N ARG A 27 11.02 7.15 22.17
CA ARG A 27 12.41 7.63 22.07
C ARG A 27 12.88 7.70 20.61
N HIS A 28 12.46 6.75 19.79
CA HIS A 28 12.76 6.75 18.36
C HIS A 28 12.09 7.92 17.66
N TYR A 29 10.83 8.21 17.96
CA TYR A 29 10.12 9.36 17.39
C TYR A 29 10.75 10.69 17.83
N GLU A 30 11.23 10.80 19.05
CA GLU A 30 12.00 11.96 19.52
C GLU A 30 13.28 12.15 18.69
N LYS A 31 14.06 11.08 18.51
CA LYS A 31 15.32 11.11 17.74
C LYS A 31 15.11 11.54 16.29
N LEU A 32 13.99 11.16 15.68
CA LEU A 32 13.63 11.53 14.32
C LEU A 32 12.99 12.93 14.20
N GLY A 33 12.84 13.67 15.31
CA GLY A 33 12.19 14.98 15.30
C GLY A 33 10.67 14.93 15.11
N LEU A 34 10.05 13.75 15.20
CA LEU A 34 8.60 13.57 15.14
C LEU A 34 7.91 14.08 16.40
N LEU A 35 8.59 14.08 17.52
CA LEU A 35 8.15 14.65 18.80
C LEU A 35 9.04 15.84 19.16
N PRO A 36 8.48 16.83 19.87
CA PRO A 36 9.28 17.94 20.37
C PRO A 36 10.32 17.43 21.38
N LYS A 37 11.41 18.15 21.51
CA LYS A 37 12.43 17.83 22.53
C LYS A 37 11.79 17.80 23.91
N PRO A 38 11.89 16.69 24.67
CA PRO A 38 11.31 16.59 25.99
C PRO A 38 12.11 17.43 27.00
N LEU A 39 11.43 17.91 28.00
CA LEU A 39 12.09 18.35 29.24
C LEU A 39 12.71 17.13 29.91
N ARG A 40 13.71 17.36 30.77
CA ARG A 40 14.31 16.32 31.60
C ARG A 40 14.16 16.65 33.06
N THR A 41 13.85 15.64 33.86
CA THR A 41 13.93 15.76 35.34
C THR A 41 15.38 15.79 35.78
N GLU A 42 15.62 16.13 37.04
CA GLU A 42 16.96 16.01 37.70
C GLU A 42 17.51 14.58 37.58
N GLY A 43 16.65 13.56 37.65
CA GLY A 43 17.01 12.16 37.44
C GLY A 43 17.15 11.74 35.95
N GLY A 44 17.14 12.67 34.99
CA GLY A 44 17.35 12.42 33.56
C GLY A 44 16.16 11.83 32.81
N TYR A 45 14.99 11.65 33.42
CA TYR A 45 13.79 11.14 32.76
C TYR A 45 13.21 12.18 31.81
N ARG A 46 12.81 11.69 30.62
CA ARG A 46 12.15 12.50 29.58
C ARG A 46 10.72 12.82 29.98
N LEU A 47 10.34 14.08 29.84
CA LEU A 47 8.99 14.57 30.11
C LEU A 47 8.44 15.22 28.82
N PHE A 48 7.36 14.67 28.30
CA PHE A 48 6.65 15.17 27.13
C PHE A 48 5.38 15.90 27.56
N PRO A 49 4.99 16.99 26.90
CA PRO A 49 3.73 17.66 27.18
C PRO A 49 2.55 16.75 26.80
N ALA A 50 1.40 16.91 27.48
CA ALA A 50 0.22 16.05 27.30
C ALA A 50 -0.31 16.04 25.85
N ASN A 51 -0.16 17.14 25.09
CA ASN A 51 -0.54 17.21 23.68
C ASN A 51 0.28 16.25 22.80
N SER A 52 1.40 15.71 23.27
CA SER A 52 2.18 14.69 22.58
C SER A 52 1.38 13.40 22.35
N VAL A 53 0.34 13.11 23.16
CA VAL A 53 -0.56 11.98 22.94
C VAL A 53 -1.27 12.11 21.59
N VAL A 54 -1.84 13.27 21.30
CA VAL A 54 -2.50 13.53 20.02
C VAL A 54 -1.49 13.43 18.87
N ARG A 55 -0.29 13.98 19.05
CA ARG A 55 0.77 13.94 18.06
C ARG A 55 1.19 12.51 17.72
N VAL A 56 1.41 11.65 18.71
CA VAL A 56 1.74 10.23 18.49
C VAL A 56 0.60 9.49 17.77
N ARG A 57 -0.64 9.74 18.16
CA ARG A 57 -1.81 9.15 17.47
C ARG A 57 -1.88 9.59 16.01
N THR A 58 -1.64 10.86 15.72
CA THR A 58 -1.57 11.39 14.35
C THR A 58 -0.48 10.69 13.53
N ILE A 59 0.74 10.55 14.10
CA ILE A 59 1.84 9.83 13.46
C ILE A 59 1.42 8.40 13.11
N ARG A 60 0.83 7.67 14.07
CA ARG A 60 0.37 6.28 13.85
C ARG A 60 -0.71 6.18 12.77
N CYS A 61 -1.66 7.10 12.73
CA CYS A 61 -2.68 7.13 11.68
C CYS A 61 -2.04 7.39 10.30
N ALA A 62 -1.11 8.33 10.22
CA ALA A 62 -0.42 8.64 8.97
C ALA A 62 0.47 7.47 8.48
N LEU A 63 1.16 6.76 9.41
CA LEU A 63 1.91 5.55 9.07
C LEU A 63 0.99 4.45 8.48
N LYS A 64 -0.21 4.26 9.04
CA LYS A 64 -1.21 3.33 8.48
C LYS A 64 -1.70 3.76 7.10
N ALA A 65 -1.73 5.06 6.83
CA ALA A 65 -2.06 5.61 5.50
C ALA A 65 -0.86 5.56 4.52
N GLY A 66 0.25 4.90 4.92
CA GLY A 66 1.41 4.69 4.05
C GLY A 66 2.42 5.84 4.02
N PHE A 67 2.33 6.82 4.92
CA PHE A 67 3.40 7.79 5.08
C PHE A 67 4.60 7.16 5.78
N SER A 68 5.80 7.54 5.36
CA SER A 68 7.05 7.14 6.03
C SER A 68 7.37 8.06 7.22
N LEU A 69 8.18 7.58 8.16
CA LEU A 69 8.66 8.40 9.27
C LEU A 69 9.43 9.64 8.81
N VAL A 70 10.18 9.53 7.72
CA VAL A 70 10.94 10.64 7.14
C VAL A 70 10.01 11.73 6.57
N GLU A 71 8.99 11.32 5.80
CA GLU A 71 7.97 12.24 5.28
C GLU A 71 7.27 12.98 6.42
N LEU A 72 6.88 12.24 7.47
CA LEU A 72 6.21 12.82 8.63
C LEU A 72 7.11 13.76 9.43
N ALA A 73 8.40 13.46 9.57
CA ALA A 73 9.35 14.36 10.22
C ALA A 73 9.44 15.70 9.47
N GLY A 74 9.52 15.67 8.14
CA GLY A 74 9.51 16.89 7.32
C GLY A 74 8.22 17.69 7.46
N ILE A 75 7.05 17.04 7.41
CA ILE A 75 5.74 17.68 7.54
C ILE A 75 5.57 18.31 8.93
N LEU A 76 5.89 17.55 9.98
CA LEU A 76 5.71 18.01 11.35
C LEU A 76 6.73 19.11 11.72
N GLY A 77 7.96 19.01 11.21
CA GLY A 77 8.98 20.04 11.38
C GLY A 77 8.59 21.37 10.71
N GLU A 78 8.06 21.33 9.48
CA GLU A 78 7.52 22.51 8.78
C GLU A 78 6.38 23.15 9.59
N ARG A 79 5.43 22.34 10.10
CA ARG A 79 4.33 22.83 10.93
C ARG A 79 4.83 23.45 12.23
N ASP A 80 5.79 22.84 12.89
CA ASP A 80 6.34 23.31 14.18
C ASP A 80 7.11 24.64 13.98
N SER A 81 7.61 24.90 12.76
CA SER A 81 8.24 26.17 12.37
C SER A 81 7.22 27.22 11.91
N GLY A 82 5.91 27.00 12.08
CA GLY A 82 4.85 27.92 11.70
C GLY A 82 4.41 27.82 10.23
N GLY A 83 4.90 26.84 9.49
CA GLY A 83 4.48 26.57 8.12
C GLY A 83 3.12 25.88 8.04
N ALA A 84 2.52 25.86 6.84
CA ALA A 84 1.24 25.25 6.54
C ALA A 84 1.38 24.16 5.43
N PRO A 85 1.88 22.95 5.74
CA PRO A 85 2.19 21.92 4.75
C PRO A 85 0.96 21.23 4.14
N CYS A 86 -0.27 21.76 4.32
CA CYS A 86 -1.51 21.11 3.93
C CYS A 86 -1.56 20.69 2.45
N ARG A 87 -1.13 21.57 1.53
CA ARG A 87 -1.09 21.26 0.09
C ARG A 87 -0.09 20.16 -0.23
N ARG A 88 1.07 20.19 0.41
CA ARG A 88 2.10 19.15 0.26
C ARG A 88 1.61 17.81 0.78
N VAL A 89 0.98 17.78 1.96
CA VAL A 89 0.39 16.56 2.52
C VAL A 89 -0.69 15.98 1.60
N ALA A 90 -1.57 16.83 1.05
CA ALA A 90 -2.60 16.40 0.10
C ALA A 90 -1.97 15.81 -1.18
N ALA A 91 -0.96 16.45 -1.75
CA ALA A 91 -0.25 15.94 -2.93
C ALA A 91 0.40 14.56 -2.65
N MET A 92 1.12 14.44 -1.54
CA MET A 92 1.74 13.17 -1.13
C MET A 92 0.69 12.05 -0.92
N ALA A 93 -0.47 12.37 -0.34
CA ALA A 93 -1.55 11.41 -0.19
C ALA A 93 -2.11 10.97 -1.55
N SER A 94 -2.29 11.90 -2.49
CA SER A 94 -2.75 11.60 -3.85
C SER A 94 -1.76 10.69 -4.60
N GLU A 95 -0.45 10.91 -4.45
CA GLU A 95 0.58 10.03 -5.03
C GLU A 95 0.50 8.61 -4.47
N LYS A 96 0.23 8.46 -3.16
CA LYS A 96 0.06 7.15 -2.54
C LYS A 96 -1.18 6.43 -3.08
N VAL A 97 -2.29 7.14 -3.26
CA VAL A 97 -3.50 6.59 -3.89
C VAL A 97 -3.19 6.12 -5.30
N ALA A 98 -2.54 6.94 -6.13
CA ALA A 98 -2.16 6.55 -7.48
C ALA A 98 -1.20 5.35 -7.50
N GLY A 99 -0.30 5.25 -6.52
CA GLY A 99 0.57 4.08 -6.33
C GLY A 99 -0.21 2.81 -6.03
N LEU A 100 -1.18 2.87 -5.13
CA LEU A 100 -2.06 1.75 -4.80
C LEU A 100 -2.93 1.32 -5.99
N GLU A 101 -3.46 2.27 -6.77
CA GLU A 101 -4.25 1.96 -7.97
C GLU A 101 -3.42 1.20 -9.03
N ARG A 102 -2.14 1.59 -9.21
CA ARG A 102 -1.21 0.83 -10.07
C ARG A 102 -1.00 -0.58 -9.56
N GLN A 103 -0.70 -0.75 -8.27
CA GLN A 103 -0.50 -2.07 -7.65
C GLN A 103 -1.77 -2.95 -7.77
N ILE A 104 -2.94 -2.38 -7.55
CA ILE A 104 -4.22 -3.09 -7.73
C ILE A 104 -4.36 -3.56 -9.19
N THR A 105 -4.03 -2.71 -10.15
CA THR A 105 -4.10 -3.06 -11.57
C THR A 105 -3.14 -4.18 -11.93
N GLU A 106 -1.92 -4.13 -11.43
CA GLU A 106 -0.90 -5.18 -11.62
C GLU A 106 -1.32 -6.51 -10.99
N LEU A 107 -1.86 -6.47 -9.75
CA LEU A 107 -2.35 -7.67 -9.06
C LEU A 107 -3.57 -8.28 -9.75
N ILE A 108 -4.48 -7.47 -10.29
CA ILE A 108 -5.60 -7.94 -11.10
C ILE A 108 -5.08 -8.64 -12.35
N GLY A 109 -4.11 -8.05 -13.06
CA GLY A 109 -3.50 -8.65 -14.23
C GLY A 109 -2.83 -10.00 -13.91
N LEU A 110 -2.07 -10.07 -12.83
CA LEU A 110 -1.45 -11.30 -12.36
C LEU A 110 -2.48 -12.39 -12.01
N ARG A 111 -3.55 -12.00 -11.30
CA ARG A 111 -4.65 -12.92 -10.97
C ARG A 111 -5.30 -13.48 -12.24
N ASP A 112 -5.60 -12.63 -13.20
CA ASP A 112 -6.29 -13.03 -14.44
C ASP A 112 -5.41 -13.96 -15.27
N TRP A 113 -4.11 -13.67 -15.35
CA TRP A 113 -3.12 -14.53 -15.97
C TRP A 113 -3.00 -15.90 -15.28
N LEU A 114 -2.91 -15.93 -13.94
CA LEU A 114 -2.86 -17.17 -13.17
C LEU A 114 -4.15 -17.99 -13.33
N SER A 115 -5.30 -17.35 -13.34
CA SER A 115 -6.60 -18.02 -13.53
C SER A 115 -6.66 -18.71 -14.89
N ALA A 116 -6.27 -18.02 -15.96
CA ALA A 116 -6.22 -18.59 -17.30
C ALA A 116 -5.20 -19.75 -17.39
N THR A 117 -4.06 -19.61 -16.71
CA THR A 117 -3.03 -20.66 -16.63
C THR A 117 -3.58 -21.93 -15.97
N VAL A 118 -4.27 -21.78 -14.83
CA VAL A 118 -4.87 -22.89 -14.09
C VAL A 118 -5.95 -23.58 -14.93
N GLU A 119 -6.77 -22.84 -15.65
CA GLU A 119 -7.76 -23.42 -16.58
C GLU A 119 -7.09 -24.24 -17.69
N GLY A 120 -6.01 -23.72 -18.28
CA GLY A 120 -5.20 -24.44 -19.27
C GLY A 120 -4.58 -25.72 -18.69
N TRP A 121 -4.10 -25.68 -17.46
CA TRP A 121 -3.56 -26.84 -16.77
C TRP A 121 -4.62 -27.92 -16.49
N ARG A 122 -5.82 -27.53 -16.08
CA ARG A 122 -6.93 -28.46 -15.90
C ARG A 122 -7.27 -29.17 -17.22
N ALA A 123 -7.40 -28.42 -18.29
CA ALA A 123 -7.67 -28.99 -19.61
C ALA A 123 -6.52 -29.88 -20.12
N CYS A 124 -5.28 -29.64 -19.72
CA CYS A 124 -4.12 -30.50 -20.01
C CYS A 124 -4.21 -31.79 -19.18
N LEU A 125 -4.51 -31.71 -17.90
CA LEU A 125 -4.66 -32.86 -17.00
C LEU A 125 -5.79 -33.79 -17.44
N ASP A 126 -6.93 -33.23 -17.85
CA ASP A 126 -8.09 -34.01 -18.32
C ASP A 126 -7.75 -34.85 -19.59
N ARG A 127 -6.76 -34.42 -20.37
CA ARG A 127 -6.29 -35.13 -21.57
C ARG A 127 -5.08 -36.04 -21.31
N THR A 128 -4.49 -35.95 -20.12
CA THR A 128 -3.29 -36.74 -19.78
C THR A 128 -3.72 -38.08 -19.15
N PRO A 129 -3.29 -39.23 -19.68
CA PRO A 129 -3.61 -40.52 -19.12
C PRO A 129 -3.13 -40.66 -17.67
N PRO A 130 -3.83 -41.39 -16.80
CA PRO A 130 -3.42 -41.65 -15.43
C PRO A 130 -2.01 -42.23 -15.36
N GLY A 131 -1.16 -41.67 -14.47
CA GLY A 131 0.23 -42.11 -14.30
C GLY A 131 1.25 -41.47 -15.25
N GLN A 132 0.86 -40.61 -16.17
CA GLN A 132 1.78 -39.84 -17.01
C GLN A 132 2.01 -38.42 -16.48
N PRO A 133 3.24 -37.87 -16.53
CA PRO A 133 3.52 -36.51 -16.09
C PRO A 133 3.00 -35.47 -17.08
N ALA A 134 2.18 -34.52 -16.62
CA ALA A 134 1.59 -33.48 -17.46
C ALA A 134 2.52 -32.28 -17.76
N ARG A 135 3.75 -32.25 -17.27
CA ARG A 135 4.77 -31.22 -17.51
C ARG A 135 4.26 -29.76 -17.48
N LEU A 136 3.43 -29.43 -16.49
CA LEU A 136 2.73 -28.13 -16.41
C LEU A 136 3.70 -26.95 -16.24
N LEU A 137 4.77 -27.12 -15.48
CA LEU A 137 5.77 -26.07 -15.22
C LEU A 137 6.64 -25.77 -16.45
N GLU A 138 6.95 -26.78 -17.26
CA GLU A 138 7.69 -26.55 -18.52
C GLU A 138 6.83 -25.72 -19.51
N GLY A 139 5.50 -25.82 -19.42
CA GLY A 139 4.57 -24.98 -20.17
C GLY A 139 4.69 -23.50 -19.77
N LEU A 140 4.81 -23.19 -18.48
CA LEU A 140 5.01 -21.81 -17.99
C LEU A 140 6.31 -21.19 -18.52
N ALA A 141 7.42 -21.94 -18.45
CA ALA A 141 8.71 -21.46 -18.94
C ALA A 141 8.66 -21.09 -20.43
N LYS A 142 7.99 -21.89 -21.24
CA LYS A 142 7.79 -21.61 -22.68
C LYS A 142 6.93 -20.36 -22.91
N GLN A 143 5.91 -20.12 -22.08
CA GLN A 143 5.05 -18.94 -22.17
C GLN A 143 5.79 -17.66 -21.76
N ALA A 144 6.63 -17.72 -20.73
CA ALA A 144 7.44 -16.59 -20.28
C ALA A 144 8.44 -16.16 -21.36
N ILE A 145 9.18 -17.10 -21.96
CA ILE A 145 10.13 -16.84 -23.04
C ILE A 145 9.42 -16.20 -24.26
N ARG A 146 8.22 -16.67 -24.60
CA ARG A 146 7.43 -16.13 -25.72
C ARG A 146 6.91 -14.73 -25.43
N ALA A 147 6.55 -14.43 -24.20
CA ALA A 147 6.12 -13.09 -23.77
C ALA A 147 7.27 -12.07 -23.84
N GLU A 148 8.47 -12.47 -23.45
CA GLU A 148 9.69 -11.63 -23.54
C GLU A 148 10.09 -11.39 -25.01
N GLU A 149 10.02 -12.41 -25.88
CA GLU A 149 10.26 -12.27 -27.31
C GLU A 149 9.22 -11.38 -28.00
N PHE A 150 7.95 -11.45 -27.60
CA PHE A 150 6.89 -10.59 -28.11
C PHE A 150 7.09 -9.12 -27.70
N ASN A 151 7.52 -8.88 -26.46
CA ASN A 151 7.78 -7.53 -25.96
C ASN A 151 9.05 -6.90 -26.58
N SER A 152 10.01 -7.73 -27.02
CA SER A 152 11.26 -7.27 -27.65
C SER A 152 11.17 -7.01 -29.14
N LYS A 153 10.22 -7.58 -29.87
CA LYS A 153 10.13 -7.51 -31.35
C LYS A 153 8.98 -6.66 -31.92
N GLY A 154 8.07 -6.15 -31.08
CA GLY A 154 6.87 -5.46 -31.56
C GLY A 154 5.92 -6.36 -32.40
N PRO A 155 4.62 -6.06 -32.48
CA PRO A 155 3.67 -6.93 -33.14
C PRO A 155 3.89 -6.97 -34.67
N LYS A 156 4.32 -8.10 -35.24
CA LYS A 156 4.15 -8.41 -36.62
C LYS A 156 2.76 -9.03 -36.82
N HIS A 157 1.98 -8.45 -37.71
CA HIS A 157 0.54 -8.67 -37.87
C HIS A 157 0.12 -10.04 -38.42
N GLU A 158 1.02 -10.97 -38.72
CA GLU A 158 0.72 -12.22 -39.46
C GLU A 158 0.75 -13.52 -38.63
N ASP A 159 1.20 -13.50 -37.35
CA ASP A 159 1.39 -14.72 -36.55
C ASP A 159 0.20 -15.13 -35.66
N ILE A 160 -0.96 -14.47 -35.81
CA ILE A 160 -2.10 -14.64 -34.87
C ILE A 160 -3.00 -15.84 -35.22
N LEU A 161 -2.84 -16.47 -36.37
CA LEU A 161 -3.85 -17.42 -36.86
C LEU A 161 -3.46 -18.90 -36.89
N SER A 162 -2.31 -19.31 -36.44
CA SER A 162 -1.89 -20.72 -36.56
C SER A 162 -1.39 -21.37 -35.28
N ASN A 163 -2.18 -21.46 -34.22
CA ASN A 163 -2.02 -22.55 -33.24
C ASN A 163 -3.19 -22.63 -32.25
N ALA A 164 -4.18 -23.41 -32.64
CA ALA A 164 -5.37 -23.69 -31.83
C ALA A 164 -5.08 -24.74 -30.73
N CYS A 165 -4.07 -24.53 -29.90
CA CYS A 165 -3.90 -25.27 -28.64
C CYS A 165 -3.00 -24.49 -27.67
N SER A 166 -3.18 -23.17 -27.57
CA SER A 166 -2.41 -22.35 -26.63
C SER A 166 -3.06 -20.98 -26.49
N VAL A 167 -3.36 -20.59 -25.27
CA VAL A 167 -3.59 -19.25 -24.77
C VAL A 167 -4.95 -18.61 -25.08
N PRO A 168 -5.77 -18.30 -24.07
CA PRO A 168 -6.90 -17.40 -24.26
C PRO A 168 -6.41 -15.97 -24.54
N ASP A 169 -6.93 -15.39 -25.62
CA ASP A 169 -6.72 -14.02 -26.06
C ASP A 169 -7.01 -13.00 -24.94
N LEU A 170 -5.97 -12.35 -24.45
CA LEU A 170 -6.05 -11.25 -23.46
C LEU A 170 -6.86 -10.04 -24.00
N GLY A 171 -7.14 -9.96 -25.31
CA GLY A 171 -7.95 -8.91 -25.93
C GLY A 171 -9.42 -8.98 -25.59
N ARG A 172 -9.98 -10.16 -25.28
CA ARG A 172 -11.41 -10.33 -24.96
C ARG A 172 -11.81 -9.96 -23.54
N LEU A 173 -10.87 -9.85 -22.62
CA LEU A 173 -11.15 -9.47 -21.22
C LEU A 173 -11.46 -7.96 -21.04
N ARG A 174 -11.09 -7.11 -22.03
CA ARG A 174 -11.44 -5.68 -22.01
C ARG A 174 -12.89 -5.36 -22.36
N ALA A 175 -13.60 -6.25 -23.04
CA ALA A 175 -14.96 -6.00 -23.54
C ALA A 175 -16.09 -6.28 -22.52
N LYS A 176 -15.80 -6.98 -21.41
CA LYS A 176 -16.83 -7.33 -20.41
C LYS A 176 -17.01 -6.30 -19.28
N ARG A 177 -16.32 -5.15 -19.34
CA ARG A 177 -16.46 -4.05 -18.35
C ARG A 177 -17.52 -2.98 -18.67
N ARG A 178 -18.49 -3.27 -19.55
CA ARG A 178 -19.68 -2.40 -19.73
C ARG A 178 -20.86 -2.99 -18.98
N GLY A 179 -20.97 -2.70 -17.71
CA GLY A 179 -22.10 -3.16 -16.91
C GLY A 179 -22.00 -2.86 -15.42
N LEU A 180 -21.43 -1.72 -15.00
CA LEU A 180 -21.77 -1.16 -13.71
C LEU A 180 -22.87 -0.11 -13.91
N PRO A 181 -23.99 -0.21 -13.20
CA PRO A 181 -25.03 0.81 -13.26
C PRO A 181 -24.54 2.09 -12.60
N ASP A 182 -24.74 3.21 -13.30
CA ASP A 182 -24.53 4.57 -12.80
C ASP A 182 -25.33 4.80 -11.52
N ALA A 183 -24.64 5.00 -10.41
CA ALA A 183 -25.21 5.40 -9.14
C ALA A 183 -25.45 6.92 -9.13
N ARG A 184 -26.23 7.46 -10.10
CA ARG A 184 -26.72 8.84 -10.12
C ARG A 184 -28.19 8.90 -10.47
N SER A 185 -29.07 8.45 -9.59
CA SER A 185 -30.46 8.88 -9.59
C SER A 185 -31.20 8.48 -8.31
N ALA A 186 -30.82 9.04 -7.19
CA ALA A 186 -31.66 9.01 -5.99
C ALA A 186 -31.47 10.31 -5.20
N SER A 187 -31.83 11.44 -5.78
CA SER A 187 -32.12 12.65 -5.02
C SER A 187 -33.07 13.55 -5.80
N ARG A 188 -34.33 13.20 -5.81
CA ARG A 188 -35.50 14.09 -5.98
C ARG A 188 -36.77 13.26 -5.85
N ARG A 189 -37.33 13.19 -4.66
CA ARG A 189 -38.78 13.30 -4.34
C ARG A 189 -38.99 12.91 -2.88
N GLY A 190 -39.57 13.80 -2.14
CA GLY A 190 -40.11 13.69 -0.77
C GLY A 190 -39.56 14.75 0.12
#